data_8efa17bb21723f676561b89a9848571e
#
_entry.id   8efa17bb21723f676561b89a9848571e
#
_cell.length_a   1.000
_cell.length_b   1.000
_cell.length_c   1.000
_cell.angle_alpha   90.00
_cell.angle_beta   90.00
_cell.angle_gamma   90.00
#
_symmetry.space_group_name_H-M   'P 1'
#
loop_
_entity.id
_entity.type
_entity.pdbx_description
1 polymer ?
#
loop_
_entity_poly.entity_id
_entity_poly.type
_entity_poly.pdbx_seq_one_letter_code
_entity_poly.pdbx_strand_id
1 'polypeptide(L)'
;MNEILTEKQYQHFIMDYLKNNNGYVVRKDKEYDRLHAMDREMLFKFLNDTQPDEMEALRKIYKHDLEETLVNYINEEITKARSSLLYVIKHGIEISNIKLDLMYTKPATDFNKELVEKYERNVFSVMEEVWASDKERIDLVIFLNGLAIMTFELKCNVAGQSYEDAIYQYRTERNPKTRLFLFKAGALVNFAMDLEQVYMTTKLEKDATFFLPFNMGNGEGVNAGAGNPIFEDKYSVFYMWEDVLTKDSILEIISKFMFIEVKEKEDEATGKKKIKENIIFPRFHQRDVLHKILADVYENGSTQNYLIQHSAGSGKTNSIAWLAYRLSSLHDADNKIIFDNIIIVTDRIVVDRQLQAAIMGMEHKSGLIKVMDEKCNSSDLAIALDGNTKIIATTIQKFPYIVDDVANLKNKKFAVIIDEAHSSTAGKDMAAVTMTLGSGEVSIDESTTEDLIVEEIAKHGKQENVSVFAFTATPKPTTIQLFGRVNKKGQREAFHIYSMKQAIEEGFILDVLQNYTTYKTYYQINKEVAEDPKCKTNSAKRQIARFVELHETNIAQSRLFQLITKQ
;
A
#
# COMPACT_ATOMS: atom_id res chain seq x y z
N MET A 1 11.15 -13.80 28.82
CA MET A 1 10.88 -14.52 27.56
C MET A 1 11.86 -15.65 27.42
N ASN A 2 11.46 -16.84 26.97
CA ASN A 2 12.46 -17.89 26.66
C ASN A 2 13.26 -17.41 25.45
N GLU A 3 14.57 -17.42 25.54
CA GLU A 3 15.46 -16.98 24.47
C GLU A 3 15.35 -17.93 23.26
N ILE A 4 15.05 -17.39 22.07
CA ILE A 4 15.02 -18.16 20.82
C ILE A 4 16.45 -18.24 20.31
N LEU A 5 17.00 -19.45 20.31
CA LEU A 5 18.38 -19.72 19.90
C LEU A 5 18.49 -20.44 18.55
N THR A 6 17.38 -21.00 18.06
CA THR A 6 17.34 -21.77 16.82
C THR A 6 16.12 -21.43 15.98
N GLU A 7 16.21 -21.64 14.68
CA GLU A 7 15.10 -21.50 13.72
C GLU A 7 13.88 -22.34 14.13
N LYS A 8 14.09 -23.56 14.57
CA LYS A 8 13.02 -24.45 15.04
C LYS A 8 12.27 -23.92 16.25
N GLN A 9 13.00 -23.33 17.22
CA GLN A 9 12.37 -22.68 18.37
C GLN A 9 11.57 -21.45 17.92
N TYR A 10 12.05 -20.72 16.91
CA TYR A 10 11.35 -19.57 16.36
C TYR A 10 10.05 -19.98 15.66
N GLN A 11 10.07 -21.03 14.84
CA GLN A 11 8.87 -21.60 14.22
C GLN A 11 7.84 -21.99 15.30
N HIS A 12 8.25 -22.77 16.29
CA HIS A 12 7.36 -23.20 17.38
C HIS A 12 6.80 -22.03 18.18
N PHE A 13 7.63 -21.01 18.48
CA PHE A 13 7.18 -19.82 19.19
C PHE A 13 6.06 -19.11 18.42
N ILE A 14 6.22 -18.88 17.12
CA ILE A 14 5.19 -18.25 16.28
C ILE A 14 3.92 -19.12 16.25
N MET A 15 4.04 -20.42 16.02
CA MET A 15 2.89 -21.33 15.97
C MET A 15 2.12 -21.35 17.29
N ASP A 16 2.83 -21.43 18.42
CA ASP A 16 2.21 -21.41 19.76
C ASP A 16 1.52 -20.07 20.02
N TYR A 17 2.12 -18.96 19.60
CA TYR A 17 1.49 -17.65 19.73
C TYR A 17 0.21 -17.56 18.90
N LEU A 18 0.25 -17.94 17.62
CA LEU A 18 -0.89 -17.94 16.72
C LEU A 18 -2.03 -18.83 17.23
N LYS A 19 -1.69 -20.01 17.76
CA LYS A 19 -2.67 -20.92 18.35
C LYS A 19 -3.32 -20.33 19.60
N ASN A 20 -2.51 -19.89 20.56
CA ASN A 20 -2.99 -19.56 21.90
C ASN A 20 -3.60 -18.15 21.99
N ASN A 21 -3.12 -17.19 21.19
CA ASN A 21 -3.55 -15.79 21.25
C ASN A 21 -4.44 -15.41 20.05
N ASN A 22 -4.15 -15.95 18.85
CA ASN A 22 -4.88 -15.56 17.64
C ASN A 22 -5.92 -16.60 17.20
N GLY A 23 -6.04 -17.74 17.93
CA GLY A 23 -7.05 -18.77 17.69
C GLY A 23 -6.88 -19.53 16.37
N TYR A 24 -5.64 -19.72 15.92
CA TYR A 24 -5.32 -20.52 14.74
C TYR A 24 -5.42 -22.02 15.04
N VAL A 25 -5.81 -22.80 14.04
CA VAL A 25 -5.74 -24.24 14.07
C VAL A 25 -4.36 -24.69 13.61
N VAL A 26 -3.60 -25.38 14.47
CA VAL A 26 -2.31 -25.96 14.08
C VAL A 26 -2.56 -27.25 13.33
N ARG A 27 -2.01 -27.34 12.13
CA ARG A 27 -2.16 -28.48 11.22
C ARG A 27 -0.81 -29.10 10.91
N LYS A 28 -0.79 -30.31 10.34
CA LYS A 28 0.43 -31.03 9.97
C LYS A 28 0.60 -31.06 8.46
N ASP A 29 1.83 -31.08 7.98
CA ASP A 29 2.18 -31.15 6.54
C ASP A 29 1.45 -32.28 5.77
N LYS A 30 1.22 -33.45 6.39
CA LYS A 30 0.46 -34.54 5.76
C LYS A 30 -0.99 -34.18 5.37
N GLU A 31 -1.53 -33.10 5.93
CA GLU A 31 -2.89 -32.60 5.68
C GLU A 31 -2.91 -31.56 4.54
N TYR A 32 -1.73 -31.24 4.01
CA TYR A 32 -1.55 -30.32 2.90
C TYR A 32 -1.73 -31.03 1.55
N ASP A 33 -2.67 -30.55 0.75
CA ASP A 33 -2.85 -30.93 -0.64
C ASP A 33 -1.90 -30.14 -1.55
N ARG A 34 -0.79 -30.77 -1.95
CA ARG A 34 0.23 -30.16 -2.80
C ARG A 34 -0.28 -29.77 -4.20
N LEU A 35 -1.21 -30.55 -4.75
CA LEU A 35 -1.72 -30.34 -6.09
C LEU A 35 -2.50 -29.04 -6.19
N HIS A 36 -3.25 -28.70 -5.15
CA HIS A 36 -4.14 -27.55 -5.12
C HIS A 36 -3.66 -26.40 -4.23
N ALA A 37 -2.60 -26.61 -3.43
CA ALA A 37 -2.11 -25.73 -2.38
C ALA A 37 -3.19 -25.38 -1.34
N MET A 38 -3.83 -26.43 -0.81
CA MET A 38 -4.99 -26.32 0.10
C MET A 38 -4.88 -27.24 1.32
N ASP A 39 -5.59 -26.86 2.39
CA ASP A 39 -6.01 -27.74 3.48
C ASP A 39 -7.49 -28.07 3.26
N ARG A 40 -7.77 -29.21 2.66
CA ARG A 40 -9.14 -29.61 2.27
C ARG A 40 -10.08 -29.70 3.47
N GLU A 41 -9.61 -30.24 4.59
CA GLU A 41 -10.44 -30.40 5.80
C GLU A 41 -10.92 -29.03 6.31
N MET A 42 -10.01 -28.04 6.39
CA MET A 42 -10.37 -26.69 6.82
C MET A 42 -11.28 -25.98 5.82
N LEU A 43 -11.11 -26.22 4.52
CA LEU A 43 -12.01 -25.70 3.48
C LEU A 43 -13.44 -26.25 3.68
N PHE A 44 -13.59 -27.55 3.77
CA PHE A 44 -14.93 -28.16 3.94
C PHE A 44 -15.54 -27.87 5.31
N LYS A 45 -14.71 -27.73 6.36
CA LYS A 45 -15.19 -27.26 7.66
C LYS A 45 -15.80 -25.87 7.53
N PHE A 46 -15.09 -24.91 6.93
CA PHE A 46 -15.58 -23.55 6.72
C PHE A 46 -16.89 -23.53 5.91
N LEU A 47 -16.91 -24.20 4.76
CA LEU A 47 -18.09 -24.23 3.88
C LEU A 47 -19.32 -24.85 4.57
N ASN A 48 -19.14 -25.94 5.29
CA ASN A 48 -20.24 -26.58 6.01
C ASN A 48 -20.74 -25.75 7.20
N ASP A 49 -19.84 -25.03 7.88
CA ASP A 49 -20.18 -24.22 9.05
C ASP A 49 -20.88 -22.90 8.67
N THR A 50 -20.63 -22.39 7.45
CA THR A 50 -21.11 -21.06 7.03
C THR A 50 -22.18 -21.09 5.95
N GLN A 51 -22.26 -22.19 5.16
CA GLN A 51 -23.13 -22.31 3.98
C GLN A 51 -23.73 -23.74 3.88
N PRO A 52 -24.40 -24.22 4.96
CA PRO A 52 -24.88 -25.61 5.02
C PRO A 52 -25.93 -25.93 3.94
N ASP A 53 -26.80 -24.99 3.59
CA ASP A 53 -27.87 -25.19 2.60
C ASP A 53 -27.30 -25.34 1.18
N GLU A 54 -26.33 -24.50 0.82
CA GLU A 54 -25.61 -24.56 -0.44
C GLU A 54 -24.83 -25.88 -0.55
N MET A 55 -24.15 -26.27 0.52
CA MET A 55 -23.41 -27.54 0.58
C MET A 55 -24.34 -28.75 0.50
N GLU A 56 -25.51 -28.69 1.10
CA GLU A 56 -26.52 -29.77 0.96
C GLU A 56 -27.07 -29.85 -0.48
N ALA A 57 -27.33 -28.72 -1.12
CA ALA A 57 -27.74 -28.67 -2.51
C ALA A 57 -26.67 -29.28 -3.43
N LEU A 58 -25.40 -28.95 -3.23
CA LEU A 58 -24.29 -29.52 -3.99
C LEU A 58 -24.12 -31.03 -3.74
N ARG A 59 -24.34 -31.53 -2.50
CA ARG A 59 -24.32 -32.96 -2.20
C ARG A 59 -25.40 -33.75 -2.94
N LYS A 60 -26.57 -33.14 -3.16
CA LYS A 60 -27.64 -33.77 -3.96
C LYS A 60 -27.24 -33.92 -5.43
N ILE A 61 -26.44 -32.97 -5.96
CA ILE A 61 -25.98 -32.96 -7.36
C ILE A 61 -24.81 -33.93 -7.55
N TYR A 62 -23.73 -33.77 -6.76
CA TYR A 62 -22.44 -34.45 -6.97
C TYR A 62 -22.25 -35.70 -6.12
N LYS A 63 -23.10 -35.92 -5.11
CA LYS A 63 -23.07 -37.08 -4.21
C LYS A 63 -21.69 -37.30 -3.59
N HIS A 64 -21.09 -38.48 -3.79
CA HIS A 64 -19.80 -38.86 -3.23
C HIS A 64 -18.61 -38.15 -3.90
N ASP A 65 -18.78 -37.59 -5.10
CA ASP A 65 -17.73 -36.90 -5.84
C ASP A 65 -17.64 -35.40 -5.50
N LEU A 66 -18.47 -34.90 -4.57
CA LEU A 66 -18.56 -33.48 -4.27
C LEU A 66 -17.21 -32.87 -3.88
N GLU A 67 -16.49 -33.50 -2.96
CA GLU A 67 -15.25 -32.92 -2.42
C GLU A 67 -14.20 -32.76 -3.53
N GLU A 68 -13.98 -33.80 -4.32
CA GLU A 68 -13.00 -33.77 -5.40
C GLU A 68 -13.43 -32.79 -6.51
N THR A 69 -14.71 -32.80 -6.87
CA THR A 69 -15.25 -31.89 -7.87
C THR A 69 -15.09 -30.43 -7.44
N LEU A 70 -15.41 -30.13 -6.17
CA LEU A 70 -15.37 -28.75 -5.67
C LEU A 70 -13.93 -28.24 -5.55
N VAL A 71 -12.99 -29.05 -5.06
CA VAL A 71 -11.57 -28.70 -4.97
C VAL A 71 -10.99 -28.42 -6.36
N ASN A 72 -11.26 -29.31 -7.32
CA ASN A 72 -10.82 -29.11 -8.71
C ASN A 72 -11.43 -27.83 -9.31
N TYR A 73 -12.72 -27.60 -9.09
CA TYR A 73 -13.42 -26.41 -9.62
C TYR A 73 -12.86 -25.12 -9.01
N ILE A 74 -12.64 -25.06 -7.70
CA ILE A 74 -12.00 -23.90 -7.03
C ILE A 74 -10.61 -23.66 -7.65
N ASN A 75 -9.82 -24.70 -7.83
CA ASN A 75 -8.50 -24.59 -8.43
C ASN A 75 -8.54 -24.10 -9.89
N GLU A 76 -9.49 -24.56 -10.68
CA GLU A 76 -9.71 -24.07 -12.04
C GLU A 76 -10.10 -22.59 -12.03
N GLU A 77 -11.03 -22.17 -11.15
CA GLU A 77 -11.42 -20.76 -11.03
C GLU A 77 -10.23 -19.87 -10.66
N ILE A 78 -9.38 -20.30 -9.74
CA ILE A 78 -8.17 -19.57 -9.34
C ILE A 78 -7.17 -19.45 -10.51
N THR A 79 -7.02 -20.48 -11.32
CA THR A 79 -5.99 -20.56 -12.37
C THR A 79 -6.42 -20.00 -13.72
N LYS A 80 -7.67 -19.59 -13.89
CA LYS A 80 -8.16 -18.91 -15.10
C LYS A 80 -7.34 -17.66 -15.42
N ALA A 81 -7.10 -17.38 -16.68
CA ALA A 81 -6.23 -16.28 -17.15
C ALA A 81 -6.58 -14.89 -16.58
N ARG A 82 -7.88 -14.63 -16.36
CA ARG A 82 -8.37 -13.33 -15.81
C ARG A 82 -8.80 -13.43 -14.35
N SER A 83 -8.41 -14.48 -13.65
CA SER A 83 -8.73 -14.72 -12.25
C SER A 83 -7.47 -14.78 -11.39
N SER A 84 -7.64 -15.02 -10.11
CA SER A 84 -6.56 -15.19 -9.13
C SER A 84 -7.12 -15.74 -7.83
N LEU A 85 -6.23 -16.24 -6.95
CA LEU A 85 -6.60 -16.59 -5.59
C LEU A 85 -7.26 -15.40 -4.86
N LEU A 86 -6.68 -14.19 -5.01
CA LEU A 86 -7.24 -12.98 -4.40
C LEU A 86 -8.65 -12.68 -4.89
N TYR A 87 -8.90 -12.83 -6.20
CA TYR A 87 -10.23 -12.62 -6.78
C TYR A 87 -11.24 -13.62 -6.23
N VAL A 88 -10.88 -14.90 -6.23
CA VAL A 88 -11.75 -16.00 -5.80
C VAL A 88 -12.05 -15.90 -4.29
N ILE A 89 -11.07 -15.55 -3.46
CA ILE A 89 -11.30 -15.30 -2.03
C ILE A 89 -12.29 -14.14 -1.82
N LYS A 90 -12.17 -13.04 -2.58
CA LYS A 90 -13.01 -11.84 -2.40
C LYS A 90 -14.44 -11.99 -2.93
N HIS A 91 -14.61 -12.75 -4.00
CA HIS A 91 -15.89 -12.80 -4.74
C HIS A 91 -16.60 -14.15 -4.67
N GLY A 92 -15.92 -15.17 -4.12
CA GLY A 92 -16.42 -16.53 -4.11
C GLY A 92 -16.36 -17.18 -5.49
N ILE A 93 -17.08 -18.27 -5.62
CA ILE A 93 -17.27 -19.05 -6.85
C ILE A 93 -18.74 -19.33 -7.10
N GLU A 94 -19.10 -19.67 -8.32
CA GLU A 94 -20.43 -20.13 -8.69
C GLU A 94 -20.34 -21.46 -9.44
N ILE A 95 -20.85 -22.52 -8.83
CA ILE A 95 -20.88 -23.88 -9.40
C ILE A 95 -22.31 -24.38 -9.46
N SER A 96 -22.77 -24.84 -10.62
CA SER A 96 -24.16 -25.33 -10.85
C SER A 96 -25.24 -24.33 -10.40
N ASN A 97 -25.02 -23.03 -10.65
CA ASN A 97 -25.87 -21.90 -10.21
C ASN A 97 -25.99 -21.76 -8.66
N ILE A 98 -25.06 -22.34 -7.92
CA ILE A 98 -24.96 -22.18 -6.47
C ILE A 98 -23.71 -21.36 -6.19
N LYS A 99 -23.89 -20.20 -5.53
CA LYS A 99 -22.79 -19.35 -5.11
C LYS A 99 -22.22 -19.82 -3.79
N LEU A 100 -20.89 -19.94 -3.72
CA LEU A 100 -20.13 -20.18 -2.48
C LEU A 100 -19.19 -19.01 -2.22
N ASP A 101 -19.31 -18.42 -1.04
CA ASP A 101 -18.34 -17.43 -0.55
C ASP A 101 -17.16 -18.17 0.10
N LEU A 102 -15.94 -17.68 -0.18
CA LEU A 102 -14.71 -18.29 0.34
C LEU A 102 -14.07 -17.49 1.47
N MET A 103 -14.64 -16.34 1.81
CA MET A 103 -14.26 -15.49 2.94
C MET A 103 -15.41 -14.57 3.31
N TYR A 104 -15.61 -14.35 4.60
CA TYR A 104 -16.51 -13.29 5.08
C TYR A 104 -15.70 -12.14 5.67
N THR A 105 -16.02 -10.92 5.27
CA THR A 105 -15.39 -9.69 5.76
C THR A 105 -16.13 -9.16 6.99
N LYS A 106 -15.41 -8.41 7.84
CA LYS A 106 -16.03 -7.75 9.01
C LYS A 106 -17.14 -6.82 8.55
N PRO A 107 -18.39 -7.01 9.00
CA PRO A 107 -19.48 -6.11 8.68
C PRO A 107 -19.19 -4.69 9.19
N ALA A 108 -19.69 -3.68 8.47
CA ALA A 108 -19.53 -2.29 8.90
C ALA A 108 -20.33 -1.98 10.18
N THR A 109 -21.39 -2.74 10.45
CA THR A 109 -22.26 -2.62 11.63
C THR A 109 -22.68 -4.00 12.10
N ASP A 110 -23.00 -4.13 13.39
CA ASP A 110 -23.42 -5.41 14.01
C ASP A 110 -24.92 -5.70 13.84
N PHE A 111 -25.63 -4.95 12.98
CA PHE A 111 -27.08 -5.14 12.79
C PHE A 111 -27.42 -6.47 12.14
N ASN A 112 -26.58 -6.97 11.24
CA ASN A 112 -26.78 -8.27 10.62
C ASN A 112 -25.97 -9.34 11.40
N LYS A 113 -26.62 -9.95 12.38
CA LYS A 113 -26.01 -10.98 13.25
C LYS A 113 -25.53 -12.20 12.46
N GLU A 114 -26.23 -12.59 11.39
CA GLU A 114 -25.82 -13.71 10.55
C GLU A 114 -24.47 -13.43 9.87
N LEU A 115 -24.26 -12.23 9.34
CA LEU A 115 -22.99 -11.86 8.74
C LEU A 115 -21.86 -11.78 9.79
N VAL A 116 -22.15 -11.31 11.00
CA VAL A 116 -21.19 -11.32 12.11
C VAL A 116 -20.79 -12.74 12.45
N GLU A 117 -21.75 -13.66 12.61
CA GLU A 117 -21.47 -15.07 12.87
C GLU A 117 -20.66 -15.73 11.75
N LYS A 118 -21.00 -15.49 10.48
CA LYS A 118 -20.24 -16.00 9.34
C LYS A 118 -18.81 -15.45 9.31
N TYR A 119 -18.63 -14.15 9.64
CA TYR A 119 -17.32 -13.53 9.77
C TYR A 119 -16.46 -14.21 10.86
N GLU A 120 -17.02 -14.46 12.03
CA GLU A 120 -16.33 -15.13 13.14
C GLU A 120 -15.95 -16.58 12.83
N ARG A 121 -16.71 -17.25 11.93
CA ARG A 121 -16.45 -18.63 11.48
C ARG A 121 -15.37 -18.75 10.40
N ASN A 122 -14.72 -17.64 9.95
CA ASN A 122 -13.51 -17.80 9.15
C ASN A 122 -12.48 -18.63 9.90
N VAL A 123 -11.93 -19.64 9.23
CA VAL A 123 -10.96 -20.57 9.79
C VAL A 123 -9.56 -20.18 9.38
N PHE A 124 -8.71 -19.87 10.35
CA PHE A 124 -7.28 -19.69 10.11
C PHE A 124 -6.53 -20.92 10.59
N SER A 125 -5.65 -21.44 9.75
CA SER A 125 -4.76 -22.53 10.14
C SER A 125 -3.31 -22.25 9.75
N VAL A 126 -2.39 -22.89 10.44
CA VAL A 126 -0.95 -22.79 10.23
C VAL A 126 -0.33 -24.18 10.20
N MET A 127 0.56 -24.39 9.23
CA MET A 127 1.35 -25.61 9.10
C MET A 127 2.83 -25.26 9.11
N GLU A 128 3.65 -26.06 9.82
CA GLU A 128 5.11 -25.97 9.77
C GLU A 128 5.69 -26.99 8.79
N GLU A 129 6.89 -26.71 8.26
CA GLU A 129 7.69 -27.64 7.48
C GLU A 129 6.95 -28.21 6.27
N VAL A 130 6.19 -27.35 5.55
CA VAL A 130 5.29 -27.75 4.46
C VAL A 130 6.08 -28.10 3.20
N TRP A 131 5.92 -29.32 2.71
CA TRP A 131 6.49 -29.77 1.44
C TRP A 131 5.67 -29.26 0.26
N ALA A 132 6.07 -28.14 -0.32
CA ALA A 132 5.47 -27.58 -1.54
C ALA A 132 5.74 -28.43 -2.77
N SER A 133 6.89 -29.13 -2.80
CA SER A 133 7.27 -30.16 -3.77
C SER A 133 8.23 -31.17 -3.12
N ASP A 134 8.69 -32.17 -3.84
CA ASP A 134 9.64 -33.15 -3.29
C ASP A 134 11.03 -32.55 -2.95
N LYS A 135 11.26 -31.30 -3.34
CA LYS A 135 12.53 -30.60 -3.14
C LYS A 135 12.40 -29.29 -2.38
N GLU A 136 11.17 -28.84 -2.12
CA GLU A 136 10.89 -27.51 -1.59
C GLU A 136 10.07 -27.63 -0.31
N ARG A 137 10.67 -27.28 0.81
CA ARG A 137 10.05 -27.29 2.12
C ARG A 137 10.07 -25.87 2.69
N ILE A 138 8.89 -25.38 3.08
CA ILE A 138 8.66 -24.04 3.61
C ILE A 138 8.47 -24.10 5.11
N ASP A 139 9.08 -23.19 5.86
CA ASP A 139 9.08 -23.17 7.30
C ASP A 139 7.68 -23.04 7.88
N LEU A 140 6.88 -22.06 7.42
CA LEU A 140 5.48 -21.90 7.82
C LEU A 140 4.61 -21.50 6.62
N VAL A 141 3.38 -22.05 6.60
CA VAL A 141 2.32 -21.65 5.67
C VAL A 141 1.06 -21.34 6.46
N ILE A 142 0.47 -20.18 6.19
CA ILE A 142 -0.82 -19.75 6.76
C ILE A 142 -1.92 -19.95 5.73
N PHE A 143 -3.04 -20.49 6.19
CA PHE A 143 -4.23 -20.75 5.40
C PHE A 143 -5.41 -19.95 5.94
N LEU A 144 -6.23 -19.46 5.04
CA LEU A 144 -7.55 -18.89 5.30
C LEU A 144 -8.60 -19.81 4.67
N ASN A 145 -9.49 -20.36 5.49
CA ASN A 145 -10.55 -21.24 5.03
C ASN A 145 -10.02 -22.38 4.12
N GLY A 146 -8.85 -22.93 4.49
CA GLY A 146 -8.17 -23.98 3.76
C GLY A 146 -7.36 -23.54 2.54
N LEU A 147 -7.36 -22.26 2.15
CA LEU A 147 -6.59 -21.72 1.03
C LEU A 147 -5.27 -21.14 1.53
N ALA A 148 -4.14 -21.57 0.95
CA ALA A 148 -2.81 -21.07 1.32
C ALA A 148 -2.66 -19.58 0.91
N ILE A 149 -2.52 -18.69 1.90
CA ILE A 149 -2.46 -17.24 1.66
C ILE A 149 -1.10 -16.62 1.92
N MET A 150 -0.28 -17.15 2.82
CA MET A 150 1.02 -16.61 3.19
C MET A 150 2.04 -17.71 3.40
N THR A 151 3.29 -17.48 3.02
CA THR A 151 4.43 -18.34 3.33
C THR A 151 5.50 -17.58 4.10
N PHE A 152 6.28 -18.27 4.91
CA PHE A 152 7.36 -17.69 5.70
C PHE A 152 8.61 -18.58 5.60
N GLU A 153 9.75 -17.94 5.30
CA GLU A 153 11.10 -18.46 5.55
C GLU A 153 11.66 -17.70 6.76
N LEU A 154 11.99 -18.44 7.78
CA LEU A 154 12.41 -17.93 9.08
C LEU A 154 13.90 -18.15 9.29
N LYS A 155 14.59 -17.17 9.86
CA LYS A 155 16.00 -17.30 10.23
C LYS A 155 16.23 -16.83 11.66
N CYS A 156 17.29 -17.32 12.27
CA CYS A 156 17.62 -16.98 13.64
C CYS A 156 19.00 -16.31 13.69
N ASN A 157 19.03 -15.02 14.03
CA ASN A 157 20.26 -14.21 14.08
C ASN A 157 21.29 -14.79 15.07
N VAL A 158 20.82 -15.41 16.18
CA VAL A 158 21.68 -16.05 17.15
C VAL A 158 22.43 -17.25 16.56
N ALA A 159 21.83 -17.93 15.58
CA ALA A 159 22.47 -19.00 14.83
C ALA A 159 23.36 -18.51 13.66
N GLY A 160 23.53 -17.20 13.51
CA GLY A 160 24.35 -16.59 12.46
C GLY A 160 23.68 -16.51 11.09
N GLN A 161 22.36 -16.65 11.02
CA GLN A 161 21.56 -16.50 9.81
C GLN A 161 20.62 -15.30 9.94
N SER A 162 20.31 -14.66 8.80
CA SER A 162 19.50 -13.47 8.75
C SER A 162 18.36 -13.58 7.73
N TYR A 163 17.48 -12.57 7.67
CA TYR A 163 16.47 -12.44 6.64
C TYR A 163 17.06 -12.50 5.21
N GLU A 164 18.33 -12.14 5.01
CA GLU A 164 19.00 -12.22 3.71
C GLU A 164 19.15 -13.68 3.24
N ASP A 165 19.42 -14.61 4.18
CA ASP A 165 19.44 -16.04 3.89
C ASP A 165 18.05 -16.55 3.52
N ALA A 166 17.00 -16.07 4.17
CA ALA A 166 15.62 -16.38 3.81
C ALA A 166 15.26 -15.84 2.40
N ILE A 167 15.67 -14.62 2.07
CA ILE A 167 15.54 -14.05 0.72
C ILE A 167 16.31 -14.90 -0.31
N TYR A 168 17.52 -15.31 0.03
CA TYR A 168 18.33 -16.17 -0.83
C TYR A 168 17.62 -17.50 -1.11
N GLN A 169 17.03 -18.14 -0.09
CA GLN A 169 16.24 -19.37 -0.28
C GLN A 169 15.07 -19.16 -1.23
N TYR A 170 14.29 -18.09 -1.08
CA TYR A 170 13.19 -17.79 -2.01
C TYR A 170 13.68 -17.58 -3.46
N ARG A 171 14.83 -16.96 -3.66
CA ARG A 171 15.37 -16.68 -4.99
C ARG A 171 15.94 -17.93 -5.66
N THR A 172 16.64 -18.79 -4.92
CA THR A 172 17.45 -19.87 -5.48
C THR A 172 16.79 -21.24 -5.34
N GLU A 173 16.11 -21.49 -4.22
CA GLU A 173 15.60 -22.82 -3.87
C GLU A 173 14.08 -22.97 -4.09
N ARG A 174 13.34 -21.89 -4.26
CA ARG A 174 11.89 -21.92 -4.51
C ARG A 174 11.59 -21.71 -5.98
N ASN A 175 10.82 -22.65 -6.56
CA ASN A 175 10.46 -22.57 -7.97
C ASN A 175 9.16 -21.76 -8.13
N PRO A 176 9.16 -20.63 -8.85
CA PRO A 176 7.96 -19.82 -9.09
C PRO A 176 6.82 -20.56 -9.80
N LYS A 177 7.08 -21.75 -10.36
CA LYS A 177 6.07 -22.58 -11.04
C LYS A 177 5.43 -23.62 -10.11
N THR A 178 5.98 -23.84 -8.91
CA THR A 178 5.35 -24.70 -7.91
C THR A 178 4.00 -24.11 -7.50
N ARG A 179 2.97 -24.94 -7.35
CA ARG A 179 1.59 -24.49 -7.14
C ARG A 179 1.45 -23.47 -5.99
N LEU A 180 2.18 -23.67 -4.89
CA LEU A 180 2.20 -22.78 -3.73
C LEU A 180 2.75 -21.38 -4.06
N PHE A 181 3.69 -21.27 -5.01
CA PHE A 181 4.37 -20.01 -5.38
C PHE A 181 3.91 -19.43 -6.71
N LEU A 182 2.97 -20.09 -7.38
CA LEU A 182 2.51 -19.67 -8.70
C LEU A 182 1.83 -18.28 -8.61
N PHE A 183 2.38 -17.32 -9.34
CA PHE A 183 1.87 -15.95 -9.32
C PHE A 183 0.36 -15.90 -9.59
N LYS A 184 -0.39 -15.16 -8.79
CA LYS A 184 -1.85 -15.04 -8.78
C LYS A 184 -2.60 -16.27 -8.30
N ALA A 185 -2.02 -17.45 -8.35
CA ALA A 185 -2.71 -18.68 -8.00
C ALA A 185 -2.22 -19.29 -6.67
N GLY A 186 -0.95 -19.15 -6.35
CA GLY A 186 -0.35 -19.56 -5.08
C GLY A 186 -0.57 -18.56 -3.94
N ALA A 187 0.25 -18.64 -2.91
CA ALA A 187 0.21 -17.73 -1.77
C ALA A 187 0.28 -16.26 -2.23
N LEU A 188 -0.51 -15.42 -1.57
CA LEU A 188 -0.66 -14.00 -1.92
C LEU A 188 0.60 -13.19 -1.59
N VAL A 189 1.33 -13.60 -0.54
CA VAL A 189 2.56 -12.95 -0.08
C VAL A 189 3.50 -13.96 0.53
N ASN A 190 4.80 -13.75 0.34
CA ASN A 190 5.89 -14.56 0.87
C ASN A 190 6.77 -13.68 1.76
N PHE A 191 6.98 -14.07 3.00
CA PHE A 191 7.76 -13.32 3.99
C PHE A 191 9.12 -13.99 4.24
N ALA A 192 10.17 -13.20 4.19
CA ALA A 192 11.51 -13.53 4.65
C ALA A 192 11.76 -12.79 5.96
N MET A 193 11.98 -13.50 7.07
CA MET A 193 11.95 -12.91 8.40
C MET A 193 13.01 -13.52 9.33
N ASP A 194 13.63 -12.66 10.12
CA ASP A 194 14.41 -13.04 11.28
C ASP A 194 13.85 -12.39 12.57
N LEU A 195 14.58 -12.39 13.67
CA LEU A 195 14.12 -11.80 14.94
C LEU A 195 14.16 -10.27 14.96
N GLU A 196 14.75 -9.66 13.94
CA GLU A 196 14.97 -8.21 13.88
C GLU A 196 14.25 -7.54 12.71
N GLN A 197 14.14 -8.22 11.55
CA GLN A 197 13.63 -7.63 10.32
C GLN A 197 12.68 -8.54 9.55
N VAL A 198 11.79 -7.91 8.78
CA VAL A 198 10.81 -8.57 7.91
C VAL A 198 10.87 -7.98 6.52
N TYR A 199 10.94 -8.86 5.53
CA TYR A 199 10.83 -8.52 4.11
C TYR A 199 9.74 -9.36 3.44
N MET A 200 9.10 -8.82 2.42
CA MET A 200 8.00 -9.49 1.75
C MET A 200 8.06 -9.36 0.23
N THR A 201 7.51 -10.34 -0.46
CA THR A 201 7.26 -10.28 -1.90
C THR A 201 5.92 -10.92 -2.25
N THR A 202 5.24 -10.39 -3.25
CA THR A 202 3.99 -10.97 -3.79
C THR A 202 4.22 -11.76 -5.08
N LYS A 203 5.48 -11.85 -5.55
CA LYS A 203 5.82 -12.55 -6.77
C LYS A 203 7.25 -13.06 -6.72
N LEU A 204 7.43 -14.35 -6.92
CA LEU A 204 8.75 -14.95 -7.10
C LEU A 204 9.16 -14.91 -8.59
N GLU A 205 10.37 -14.44 -8.87
CA GLU A 205 10.97 -14.35 -10.21
C GLU A 205 12.45 -14.81 -10.18
N LYS A 206 12.77 -15.78 -9.30
CA LYS A 206 14.14 -16.25 -9.03
C LYS A 206 15.03 -15.08 -8.61
N ASP A 207 16.23 -14.93 -9.20
CA ASP A 207 17.17 -13.85 -8.86
C ASP A 207 16.59 -12.44 -9.06
N ALA A 208 15.60 -12.29 -9.94
CA ALA A 208 14.91 -11.03 -10.17
C ALA A 208 13.81 -10.74 -9.14
N THR A 209 13.56 -11.65 -8.18
CA THR A 209 12.57 -11.44 -7.13
C THR A 209 12.92 -10.20 -6.30
N PHE A 210 12.01 -9.25 -6.26
CA PHE A 210 12.16 -8.04 -5.47
C PHE A 210 11.43 -8.17 -4.13
N PHE A 211 12.18 -8.02 -3.04
CA PHE A 211 11.65 -8.01 -1.68
C PHE A 211 11.52 -6.58 -1.18
N LEU A 212 10.37 -6.27 -0.61
CA LEU A 212 10.07 -5.00 0.04
C LEU A 212 10.24 -5.13 1.55
N PRO A 213 10.87 -4.16 2.24
CA PRO A 213 10.88 -4.14 3.70
C PRO A 213 9.46 -3.97 4.23
N PHE A 214 9.17 -4.70 5.30
CA PHE A 214 7.90 -4.63 6.03
C PHE A 214 8.16 -4.29 7.51
N ASN A 215 9.03 -3.29 7.74
CA ASN A 215 9.51 -2.86 9.05
C ASN A 215 8.82 -1.58 9.51
N MET A 216 8.78 -1.39 10.84
CA MET A 216 8.15 -0.23 11.47
C MET A 216 8.89 1.08 11.20
N GLY A 217 10.20 1.01 10.95
CA GLY A 217 11.11 2.13 10.99
C GLY A 217 11.76 2.25 12.38
N ASN A 218 13.01 2.71 12.43
CA ASN A 218 13.80 2.82 13.66
C ASN A 218 14.11 4.28 13.99
N GLY A 219 13.69 4.75 15.17
CA GLY A 219 13.84 6.12 15.62
C GLY A 219 12.57 6.94 15.52
N GLU A 220 12.68 8.26 15.71
CA GLU A 220 11.53 9.16 15.78
C GLU A 220 11.58 10.26 14.71
N GLY A 221 10.40 10.61 14.21
CA GLY A 221 10.16 11.76 13.34
C GLY A 221 10.96 11.70 12.03
N VAL A 222 11.48 12.83 11.60
CA VAL A 222 12.20 12.96 10.32
C VAL A 222 13.56 12.25 10.30
N ASN A 223 14.08 11.86 11.45
CA ASN A 223 15.36 11.16 11.60
C ASN A 223 15.20 9.63 11.71
N ALA A 224 13.96 9.12 11.70
CA ALA A 224 13.74 7.68 11.71
C ALA A 224 14.42 7.02 10.50
N GLY A 225 15.08 5.89 10.73
CA GLY A 225 15.76 5.08 9.72
C GLY A 225 15.01 3.79 9.41
N ALA A 226 15.63 2.91 8.62
CA ALA A 226 15.11 1.58 8.29
C ALA A 226 15.19 0.62 9.49
N GLY A 227 14.54 -0.55 9.34
CA GLY A 227 14.52 -1.61 10.35
C GLY A 227 13.45 -1.41 11.42
N ASN A 228 13.64 -2.06 12.55
CA ASN A 228 12.72 -2.01 13.70
C ASN A 228 13.45 -1.53 14.96
N PRO A 229 12.74 -0.91 15.92
CA PRO A 229 13.30 -0.59 17.22
C PRO A 229 13.68 -1.85 18.01
N ILE A 230 14.68 -1.73 18.86
CA ILE A 230 15.04 -2.77 19.83
C ILE A 230 14.20 -2.56 21.09
N PHE A 231 13.57 -3.63 21.57
CA PHE A 231 12.78 -3.64 22.81
C PHE A 231 13.45 -4.53 23.85
N GLU A 232 13.34 -4.18 25.13
CA GLU A 232 13.91 -4.98 26.23
C GLU A 232 13.13 -6.27 26.49
N ASP A 233 11.83 -6.27 26.25
CA ASP A 233 10.89 -7.34 26.61
C ASP A 233 10.25 -8.04 25.42
N LYS A 234 10.55 -7.60 24.18
CA LYS A 234 9.95 -8.12 22.94
C LYS A 234 10.98 -8.25 21.82
N TYR A 235 10.78 -9.19 20.91
CA TYR A 235 11.53 -9.23 19.66
C TYR A 235 11.15 -8.05 18.76
N SER A 236 12.10 -7.52 17.98
CA SER A 236 11.88 -6.33 17.14
C SER A 236 10.73 -6.52 16.12
N VAL A 237 10.44 -7.76 15.75
CA VAL A 237 9.38 -8.13 14.81
C VAL A 237 8.06 -8.59 15.46
N PHE A 238 7.88 -8.31 16.77
CA PHE A 238 6.73 -8.75 17.56
C PHE A 238 5.38 -8.39 16.94
N TYR A 239 5.31 -7.25 16.25
CA TYR A 239 4.09 -6.78 15.56
C TYR A 239 3.56 -7.76 14.53
N MET A 240 4.40 -8.67 14.02
CA MET A 240 3.94 -9.69 13.06
C MET A 240 2.88 -10.58 13.70
N TRP A 241 3.14 -11.14 14.85
CA TRP A 241 2.18 -12.05 15.51
C TRP A 241 1.19 -11.35 16.47
N GLU A 242 1.57 -10.17 17.02
CA GLU A 242 0.65 -9.41 17.90
C GLU A 242 -0.38 -8.57 17.13
N ASP A 243 -0.09 -8.18 15.87
CA ASP A 243 -0.95 -7.31 15.08
C ASP A 243 -1.22 -7.87 13.67
N VAL A 244 -0.19 -8.02 12.82
CA VAL A 244 -0.35 -8.32 11.39
C VAL A 244 -1.03 -9.66 11.15
N LEU A 245 -0.67 -10.70 11.92
CA LEU A 245 -1.20 -12.06 11.81
C LEU A 245 -2.41 -12.32 12.70
N THR A 246 -3.07 -11.29 13.23
CA THR A 246 -4.40 -11.46 13.83
C THR A 246 -5.44 -11.73 12.75
N LYS A 247 -6.51 -12.46 13.07
CA LYS A 247 -7.58 -12.79 12.11
C LYS A 247 -8.18 -11.54 11.46
N ASP A 248 -8.54 -10.56 12.30
CA ASP A 248 -9.13 -9.30 11.83
C ASP A 248 -8.21 -8.55 10.89
N SER A 249 -6.91 -8.49 11.21
CA SER A 249 -5.91 -7.81 10.40
C SER A 249 -5.73 -8.47 9.02
N ILE A 250 -5.61 -9.80 8.96
CA ILE A 250 -5.46 -10.51 7.68
C ILE A 250 -6.72 -10.33 6.82
N LEU A 251 -7.92 -10.49 7.40
CA LEU A 251 -9.17 -10.29 6.67
C LEU A 251 -9.30 -8.85 6.17
N GLU A 252 -8.88 -7.87 6.97
CA GLU A 252 -8.82 -6.47 6.55
C GLU A 252 -7.81 -6.26 5.42
N ILE A 253 -6.58 -6.79 5.54
CA ILE A 253 -5.54 -6.67 4.51
C ILE A 253 -6.06 -7.24 3.18
N ILE A 254 -6.60 -8.45 3.19
CA ILE A 254 -7.12 -9.08 1.97
C ILE A 254 -8.29 -8.29 1.39
N SER A 255 -9.26 -7.90 2.22
CA SER A 255 -10.50 -7.27 1.73
C SER A 255 -10.33 -5.81 1.37
N LYS A 256 -9.53 -5.03 2.13
CA LYS A 256 -9.51 -3.57 2.06
C LYS A 256 -8.22 -2.98 1.48
N PHE A 257 -7.11 -3.74 1.50
CA PHE A 257 -5.81 -3.24 1.00
C PHE A 257 -5.36 -3.94 -0.27
N MET A 258 -5.49 -5.26 -0.37
CA MET A 258 -4.95 -5.99 -1.50
C MET A 258 -5.79 -5.81 -2.77
N PHE A 259 -5.11 -5.61 -3.89
CA PHE A 259 -5.69 -5.58 -5.24
C PHE A 259 -4.63 -5.96 -6.28
N ILE A 260 -5.09 -6.25 -7.50
CA ILE A 260 -4.21 -6.50 -8.64
C ILE A 260 -4.08 -5.21 -9.43
N GLU A 261 -2.86 -4.65 -9.44
CA GLU A 261 -2.52 -3.50 -10.26
C GLU A 261 -2.17 -3.98 -11.68
N VAL A 262 -2.82 -3.39 -12.68
CA VAL A 262 -2.56 -3.68 -14.09
C VAL A 262 -1.91 -2.46 -14.72
N LYS A 263 -0.67 -2.60 -15.20
CA LYS A 263 0.07 -1.53 -15.90
C LYS A 263 0.31 -1.93 -17.35
N GLU A 264 -0.07 -1.05 -18.28
CA GLU A 264 0.38 -1.14 -19.66
C GLU A 264 1.77 -0.49 -19.78
N LYS A 265 2.75 -1.23 -20.26
CA LYS A 265 4.08 -0.73 -20.60
C LYS A 265 4.30 -0.93 -22.09
N GLU A 266 4.59 0.14 -22.80
CA GLU A 266 5.01 0.06 -24.19
C GLU A 266 6.47 -0.38 -24.25
N ASP A 267 6.76 -1.41 -25.02
CA ASP A 267 8.11 -1.91 -25.26
C ASP A 267 8.78 -0.95 -26.27
N GLU A 268 9.75 -0.19 -25.80
CA GLU A 268 10.44 0.86 -26.58
C GLU A 268 11.08 0.35 -27.87
N ALA A 269 11.47 -0.95 -27.91
CA ALA A 269 12.11 -1.55 -29.08
C ALA A 269 11.09 -2.04 -30.12
N THR A 270 9.91 -2.46 -29.70
CA THR A 270 8.92 -3.12 -30.58
C THR A 270 7.62 -2.35 -30.74
N GLY A 271 7.38 -1.28 -29.95
CA GLY A 271 6.11 -0.54 -29.89
C GLY A 271 4.93 -1.39 -29.40
N LYS A 272 5.15 -2.62 -28.93
CA LYS A 272 4.09 -3.50 -28.45
C LYS A 272 3.77 -3.19 -27.00
N LYS A 273 2.48 -3.04 -26.69
CA LYS A 273 2.00 -2.92 -25.32
C LYS A 273 2.12 -4.27 -24.60
N LYS A 274 2.86 -4.29 -23.50
CA LYS A 274 2.94 -5.41 -22.56
C LYS A 274 2.12 -5.07 -21.32
N ILE A 275 1.25 -5.99 -20.92
CA ILE A 275 0.51 -5.89 -19.65
C ILE A 275 1.41 -6.46 -18.55
N LYS A 276 1.68 -5.66 -17.51
CA LYS A 276 2.34 -6.10 -16.29
C LYS A 276 1.32 -6.06 -15.16
N GLU A 277 1.12 -7.21 -14.52
CA GLU A 277 0.27 -7.34 -13.34
C GLU A 277 1.13 -7.47 -12.08
N ASN A 278 0.72 -6.81 -11.00
CA ASN A 278 1.33 -6.94 -9.68
C ASN A 278 0.22 -7.10 -8.64
N ILE A 279 0.40 -8.00 -7.69
CA ILE A 279 -0.44 -8.02 -6.49
C ILE A 279 0.12 -6.97 -5.54
N ILE A 280 -0.70 -6.02 -5.16
CA ILE A 280 -0.34 -4.98 -4.19
C ILE A 280 -0.68 -5.48 -2.79
N PHE A 281 0.32 -5.48 -1.92
CA PHE A 281 0.23 -5.71 -0.49
C PHE A 281 0.68 -4.43 0.22
N PRO A 282 0.01 -3.95 1.29
CA PRO A 282 0.40 -2.70 1.94
C PRO A 282 1.76 -2.85 2.63
N ARG A 283 2.61 -1.83 2.55
CA ARG A 283 3.81 -1.74 3.36
C ARG A 283 3.43 -1.34 4.78
N PHE A 284 4.30 -1.62 5.76
CA PHE A 284 4.00 -1.38 7.17
C PHE A 284 3.52 0.06 7.43
N HIS A 285 4.30 1.07 7.03
CA HIS A 285 3.96 2.48 7.25
C HIS A 285 2.64 2.91 6.56
N GLN A 286 2.27 2.28 5.44
CA GLN A 286 1.02 2.58 4.75
C GLN A 286 -0.19 2.07 5.55
N ARG A 287 -0.08 0.87 6.13
CA ARG A 287 -1.10 0.32 7.01
C ARG A 287 -1.17 1.11 8.33
N ASP A 288 -0.03 1.41 8.93
CA ASP A 288 0.08 2.14 10.20
C ASP A 288 -0.57 3.54 10.12
N VAL A 289 -0.27 4.32 9.07
CA VAL A 289 -0.87 5.66 8.91
C VAL A 289 -2.38 5.58 8.77
N LEU A 290 -2.91 4.59 8.00
CA LEU A 290 -4.35 4.45 7.85
C LEU A 290 -5.03 4.07 9.17
N HIS A 291 -4.48 3.11 9.91
CA HIS A 291 -5.03 2.71 11.20
C HIS A 291 -5.05 3.88 12.19
N LYS A 292 -3.98 4.65 12.29
CA LYS A 292 -3.90 5.83 13.15
C LYS A 292 -4.91 6.91 12.76
N ILE A 293 -5.04 7.20 11.46
CA ILE A 293 -6.02 8.18 10.97
C ILE A 293 -7.45 7.71 11.25
N LEU A 294 -7.77 6.47 10.91
CA LEU A 294 -9.14 5.95 11.06
C LEU A 294 -9.55 5.89 12.53
N ALA A 295 -8.64 5.49 13.43
CA ALA A 295 -8.89 5.50 14.87
C ALA A 295 -9.14 6.93 15.39
N ASP A 296 -8.29 7.87 14.98
CA ASP A 296 -8.43 9.26 15.41
C ASP A 296 -9.70 9.95 14.85
N VAL A 297 -10.05 9.64 13.59
CA VAL A 297 -11.32 10.12 12.98
C VAL A 297 -12.53 9.51 13.69
N TYR A 298 -12.45 8.22 14.04
CA TYR A 298 -13.53 7.57 14.78
C TYR A 298 -13.79 8.23 16.14
N GLU A 299 -12.73 8.61 16.86
CA GLU A 299 -12.82 9.25 18.17
C GLU A 299 -13.19 10.73 18.10
N ASN A 300 -12.62 11.49 17.15
CA ASN A 300 -12.68 12.95 17.10
C ASN A 300 -13.63 13.50 16.02
N GLY A 301 -14.19 12.64 15.16
CA GLY A 301 -15.11 13.04 14.09
C GLY A 301 -14.44 13.83 12.96
N SER A 302 -15.24 14.67 12.29
CA SER A 302 -14.91 15.31 11.01
C SER A 302 -14.30 16.71 11.11
N THR A 303 -13.60 17.05 12.21
CA THR A 303 -13.12 18.44 12.43
C THR A 303 -11.61 18.58 12.53
N GLN A 304 -10.87 17.48 12.34
CA GLN A 304 -9.43 17.47 12.52
C GLN A 304 -8.68 17.52 11.17
N ASN A 305 -7.51 18.16 11.20
CA ASN A 305 -6.58 18.15 10.06
C ASN A 305 -5.42 17.18 10.33
N TYR A 306 -4.89 16.62 9.25
CA TYR A 306 -3.83 15.61 9.29
C TYR A 306 -2.75 15.96 8.28
N LEU A 307 -1.52 16.13 8.74
CA LEU A 307 -0.34 16.24 7.90
C LEU A 307 0.37 14.89 7.85
N ILE A 308 0.47 14.31 6.66
CA ILE A 308 1.13 13.03 6.42
C ILE A 308 2.42 13.31 5.65
N GLN A 309 3.55 13.29 6.36
CA GLN A 309 4.86 13.50 5.77
C GLN A 309 5.46 12.17 5.32
N HIS A 310 5.19 11.80 4.09
CA HIS A 310 5.71 10.58 3.49
C HIS A 310 6.65 10.91 2.34
N SER A 311 7.88 10.43 2.43
CA SER A 311 8.94 10.63 1.42
C SER A 311 8.52 10.17 0.02
N ALA A 312 9.23 10.62 -1.01
CA ALA A 312 9.13 10.05 -2.35
C ALA A 312 9.37 8.52 -2.30
N GLY A 313 8.74 7.76 -3.18
CA GLY A 313 8.84 6.29 -3.18
C GLY A 313 8.08 5.57 -2.07
N SER A 314 7.41 6.28 -1.15
CA SER A 314 6.60 5.68 -0.07
C SER A 314 5.32 5.00 -0.56
N GLY A 315 4.90 5.22 -1.81
CA GLY A 315 3.63 4.72 -2.35
C GLY A 315 2.41 5.55 -1.90
N LYS A 316 2.55 6.87 -1.78
CA LYS A 316 1.49 7.81 -1.38
C LYS A 316 0.18 7.60 -2.13
N THR A 317 0.22 7.39 -3.44
CA THR A 317 -0.97 7.18 -4.28
C THR A 317 -1.85 6.03 -3.77
N ASN A 318 -1.24 4.91 -3.38
CA ASN A 318 -1.98 3.78 -2.80
C ASN A 318 -2.52 4.13 -1.41
N SER A 319 -1.75 4.82 -0.57
CA SER A 319 -2.22 5.27 0.75
C SER A 319 -3.42 6.21 0.64
N ILE A 320 -3.40 7.14 -0.32
CA ILE A 320 -4.51 8.05 -0.63
C ILE A 320 -5.74 7.27 -1.11
N ALA A 321 -5.55 6.32 -2.03
CA ALA A 321 -6.64 5.50 -2.54
C ALA A 321 -7.31 4.68 -1.42
N TRP A 322 -6.52 4.01 -0.58
CA TRP A 322 -7.02 3.27 0.56
C TRP A 322 -7.71 4.17 1.59
N LEU A 323 -7.12 5.34 1.89
CA LEU A 323 -7.72 6.29 2.83
C LEU A 323 -9.09 6.78 2.32
N ALA A 324 -9.17 7.21 1.07
CA ALA A 324 -10.42 7.65 0.47
C ALA A 324 -11.50 6.56 0.52
N TYR A 325 -11.14 5.35 0.15
CA TYR A 325 -12.04 4.21 0.20
C TYR A 325 -12.52 3.90 1.62
N ARG A 326 -11.62 3.91 2.60
CA ARG A 326 -11.94 3.64 4.01
C ARG A 326 -12.81 4.73 4.63
N LEU A 327 -12.49 6.00 4.40
CA LEU A 327 -13.26 7.14 4.90
C LEU A 327 -14.68 7.19 4.30
N SER A 328 -14.86 6.74 3.04
CA SER A 328 -16.17 6.76 2.36
C SER A 328 -17.23 5.85 3.01
N SER A 329 -16.78 4.89 3.83
CA SER A 329 -17.64 3.92 4.52
C SER A 329 -17.43 3.90 6.04
N LEU A 330 -16.72 4.88 6.61
CA LEU A 330 -16.45 4.96 8.04
C LEU A 330 -17.68 5.49 8.79
N HIS A 331 -18.11 4.75 9.81
CA HIS A 331 -19.22 5.10 10.69
C HIS A 331 -18.70 5.41 12.09
N ASP A 332 -19.40 6.28 12.79
CA ASP A 332 -19.17 6.58 14.23
C ASP A 332 -19.79 5.50 15.15
N ALA A 333 -19.68 5.71 16.46
CA ALA A 333 -20.23 4.82 17.46
C ALA A 333 -21.76 4.69 17.40
N ASP A 334 -22.46 5.67 16.83
CA ASP A 334 -23.91 5.66 16.61
C ASP A 334 -24.31 5.03 15.27
N ASN A 335 -23.37 4.41 14.55
CA ASN A 335 -23.53 3.86 13.21
C ASN A 335 -23.93 4.90 12.14
N LYS A 336 -23.56 6.17 12.35
CA LYS A 336 -23.76 7.24 11.35
C LYS A 336 -22.48 7.42 10.55
N ILE A 337 -22.63 7.65 9.24
CA ILE A 337 -21.50 7.94 8.38
C ILE A 337 -20.80 9.23 8.81
N ILE A 338 -19.46 9.20 8.92
CA ILE A 338 -18.70 10.36 9.40
C ILE A 338 -18.53 11.41 8.32
N PHE A 339 -18.31 10.97 7.05
CA PHE A 339 -18.14 11.86 5.90
C PHE A 339 -19.17 11.56 4.82
N ASP A 340 -19.84 12.58 4.33
CA ASP A 340 -20.78 12.47 3.20
C ASP A 340 -20.05 12.27 1.87
N ASN A 341 -18.98 13.04 1.66
CA ASN A 341 -18.17 12.99 0.45
C ASN A 341 -16.68 13.02 0.79
N ILE A 342 -15.89 12.31 0.01
CA ILE A 342 -14.43 12.32 0.03
C ILE A 342 -13.94 13.01 -1.25
N ILE A 343 -13.17 14.07 -1.11
CA ILE A 343 -12.65 14.86 -2.22
C ILE A 343 -11.13 14.63 -2.30
N ILE A 344 -10.64 14.13 -3.42
CA ILE A 344 -9.22 13.93 -3.65
C ILE A 344 -8.75 15.01 -4.61
N VAL A 345 -7.76 15.77 -4.18
CA VAL A 345 -7.16 16.88 -4.93
C VAL A 345 -5.75 16.49 -5.34
N THR A 346 -5.48 16.45 -6.64
CA THR A 346 -4.16 16.08 -7.20
C THR A 346 -3.61 17.19 -8.09
N ASP A 347 -2.28 17.26 -8.23
CA ASP A 347 -1.61 18.23 -9.10
C ASP A 347 -1.65 17.81 -10.59
N ARG A 348 -1.77 16.52 -10.89
CA ARG A 348 -1.62 15.99 -12.26
C ARG A 348 -2.72 14.99 -12.64
N ILE A 349 -3.25 15.15 -13.84
CA ILE A 349 -4.23 14.24 -14.46
C ILE A 349 -3.71 12.79 -14.55
N VAL A 350 -2.39 12.59 -14.67
CA VAL A 350 -1.78 11.24 -14.74
C VAL A 350 -1.88 10.51 -13.40
N VAL A 351 -1.78 11.23 -12.28
CA VAL A 351 -1.95 10.66 -10.93
C VAL A 351 -3.40 10.23 -10.73
N ASP A 352 -4.37 10.98 -11.28
CA ASP A 352 -5.78 10.61 -11.24
C ASP A 352 -6.05 9.23 -11.85
N ARG A 353 -5.39 8.85 -12.95
CA ARG A 353 -5.57 7.54 -13.57
C ARG A 353 -5.04 6.40 -12.71
N GLN A 354 -3.90 6.58 -12.05
CA GLN A 354 -3.33 5.58 -11.14
C GLN A 354 -4.20 5.42 -9.89
N LEU A 355 -4.64 6.54 -9.35
CA LEU A 355 -5.54 6.60 -8.20
C LEU A 355 -6.88 5.94 -8.51
N GLN A 356 -7.48 6.26 -9.66
CA GLN A 356 -8.71 5.61 -10.14
C GLN A 356 -8.52 4.11 -10.29
N ALA A 357 -7.44 3.67 -10.93
CA ALA A 357 -7.13 2.26 -11.12
C ALA A 357 -6.96 1.54 -9.76
N ALA A 358 -6.35 2.18 -8.77
CA ALA A 358 -6.21 1.64 -7.42
C ALA A 358 -7.57 1.51 -6.73
N ILE A 359 -8.39 2.57 -6.74
CA ILE A 359 -9.73 2.53 -6.10
C ILE A 359 -10.65 1.53 -6.81
N MET A 360 -10.66 1.51 -8.16
CA MET A 360 -11.45 0.54 -8.93
C MET A 360 -10.96 -0.90 -8.74
N GLY A 361 -9.66 -1.11 -8.51
CA GLY A 361 -9.08 -2.42 -8.22
C GLY A 361 -9.47 -2.99 -6.84
N MET A 362 -9.87 -2.12 -5.90
CA MET A 362 -10.31 -2.56 -4.57
C MET A 362 -11.76 -3.06 -4.56
N GLU A 363 -12.66 -2.38 -5.27
CA GLU A 363 -14.08 -2.78 -5.42
C GLU A 363 -14.57 -2.58 -6.84
N HIS A 364 -15.29 -3.59 -7.37
CA HIS A 364 -15.93 -3.51 -8.69
C HIS A 364 -17.28 -2.76 -8.70
N LYS A 365 -17.58 -1.94 -7.70
CA LYS A 365 -18.81 -1.13 -7.70
C LYS A 365 -18.66 0.08 -8.60
N SER A 366 -19.29 0.01 -9.77
CA SER A 366 -19.40 1.17 -10.66
C SER A 366 -20.17 2.31 -9.97
N GLY A 367 -19.64 3.56 -10.09
CA GLY A 367 -20.31 4.75 -9.58
C GLY A 367 -19.84 5.23 -8.19
N LEU A 368 -18.92 4.53 -7.54
CA LEU A 368 -18.35 4.98 -6.26
C LEU A 368 -17.51 6.24 -6.40
N ILE A 369 -16.76 6.36 -7.52
CA ILE A 369 -15.87 7.48 -7.80
C ILE A 369 -16.34 8.27 -9.02
N LYS A 370 -16.32 9.61 -8.92
CA LYS A 370 -16.51 10.54 -10.05
C LYS A 370 -15.25 11.37 -10.23
N VAL A 371 -14.74 11.36 -11.45
CA VAL A 371 -13.56 12.15 -11.82
C VAL A 371 -14.03 13.42 -12.50
N MET A 372 -13.49 14.55 -12.03
CA MET A 372 -13.69 15.87 -12.60
C MET A 372 -12.54 16.19 -13.55
N ASP A 373 -12.65 15.72 -14.80
CA ASP A 373 -11.70 16.01 -15.86
C ASP A 373 -11.77 17.49 -16.32
N GLU A 374 -10.95 17.86 -17.33
CA GLU A 374 -10.91 19.22 -17.87
C GLU A 374 -12.23 19.66 -18.51
N LYS A 375 -13.10 18.72 -18.88
CA LYS A 375 -14.39 19.00 -19.52
C LYS A 375 -15.49 19.32 -18.50
N CYS A 376 -15.29 18.96 -17.24
CA CYS A 376 -16.22 19.24 -16.16
C CYS A 376 -16.07 20.69 -15.70
N ASN A 377 -17.19 21.39 -15.55
CA ASN A 377 -17.24 22.75 -15.02
C ASN A 377 -17.57 22.80 -13.51
N SER A 378 -17.65 23.99 -12.91
CA SER A 378 -18.01 24.18 -11.52
C SER A 378 -19.41 23.67 -11.17
N SER A 379 -20.38 23.76 -12.10
CA SER A 379 -21.73 23.21 -11.89
C SER A 379 -21.71 21.69 -11.79
N ASP A 380 -20.87 21.01 -12.58
CA ASP A 380 -20.73 19.55 -12.49
C ASP A 380 -20.15 19.11 -11.15
N LEU A 381 -19.25 19.93 -10.59
CA LEU A 381 -18.68 19.72 -9.25
C LEU A 381 -19.76 19.93 -8.17
N ALA A 382 -20.49 21.02 -8.22
CA ALA A 382 -21.58 21.31 -7.28
C ALA A 382 -22.62 20.18 -7.29
N ILE A 383 -23.04 19.70 -8.48
CA ILE A 383 -23.95 18.56 -8.63
C ILE A 383 -23.36 17.28 -8.00
N ALA A 384 -22.05 17.04 -8.14
CA ALA A 384 -21.42 15.87 -7.56
C ALA A 384 -21.33 15.95 -6.02
N LEU A 385 -21.05 17.14 -5.48
CA LEU A 385 -21.00 17.41 -4.02
C LEU A 385 -22.39 17.32 -3.38
N ASP A 386 -23.42 17.79 -4.08
CA ASP A 386 -24.81 17.70 -3.59
C ASP A 386 -25.42 16.32 -3.79
N GLY A 387 -24.93 15.57 -4.77
CA GLY A 387 -25.39 14.22 -5.12
C GLY A 387 -24.90 13.11 -4.19
N ASN A 388 -25.13 11.85 -4.64
CA ASN A 388 -24.78 10.64 -3.89
C ASN A 388 -23.36 10.10 -4.20
N THR A 389 -22.53 10.87 -4.90
CA THR A 389 -21.16 10.47 -5.23
C THR A 389 -20.32 10.44 -3.96
N LYS A 390 -19.75 9.29 -3.61
CA LYS A 390 -18.98 9.14 -2.37
C LYS A 390 -17.56 9.68 -2.49
N ILE A 391 -16.88 9.44 -3.61
CA ILE A 391 -15.50 9.87 -3.85
C ILE A 391 -15.47 10.73 -5.10
N ILE A 392 -14.88 11.92 -4.98
CA ILE A 392 -14.71 12.88 -6.09
C ILE A 392 -13.22 13.12 -6.24
N ALA A 393 -12.66 12.80 -7.41
CA ALA A 393 -11.27 13.11 -7.74
C ALA A 393 -11.22 14.34 -8.66
N THR A 394 -10.36 15.30 -8.33
CA THR A 394 -10.25 16.57 -9.03
C THR A 394 -8.82 17.11 -9.00
N THR A 395 -8.56 18.12 -9.83
CA THR A 395 -7.25 18.78 -9.89
C THR A 395 -7.21 20.03 -9.01
N ILE A 396 -5.99 20.45 -8.64
CA ILE A 396 -5.74 21.61 -7.78
C ILE A 396 -6.33 22.92 -8.32
N GLN A 397 -6.42 23.07 -9.66
CA GLN A 397 -7.00 24.25 -10.30
C GLN A 397 -8.47 24.47 -9.94
N LYS A 398 -9.18 23.40 -9.54
CA LYS A 398 -10.59 23.46 -9.12
C LYS A 398 -10.74 23.63 -7.60
N PHE A 399 -9.64 23.60 -6.84
CA PHE A 399 -9.66 23.65 -5.38
C PHE A 399 -10.37 24.89 -4.80
N PRO A 400 -10.17 26.12 -5.31
CA PRO A 400 -10.88 27.30 -4.80
C PRO A 400 -12.41 27.15 -4.90
N TYR A 401 -12.92 26.63 -6.02
CA TYR A 401 -14.36 26.37 -6.18
C TYR A 401 -14.89 25.31 -5.20
N ILE A 402 -14.06 24.30 -4.87
CA ILE A 402 -14.42 23.27 -3.90
C ILE A 402 -14.59 23.88 -2.52
N VAL A 403 -13.68 24.76 -2.10
CA VAL A 403 -13.72 25.40 -0.79
C VAL A 403 -14.97 26.27 -0.67
N ASP A 404 -15.32 27.02 -1.70
CA ASP A 404 -16.53 27.85 -1.74
C ASP A 404 -17.81 27.00 -1.67
N ASP A 405 -17.91 25.95 -2.50
CA ASP A 405 -19.08 25.07 -2.56
C ASP A 405 -19.27 24.31 -1.22
N VAL A 406 -18.19 23.78 -0.66
CA VAL A 406 -18.20 23.05 0.62
C VAL A 406 -18.57 23.97 1.79
N ALA A 407 -18.10 25.21 1.81
CA ALA A 407 -18.45 26.20 2.82
C ALA A 407 -19.96 26.54 2.82
N ASN A 408 -20.61 26.43 1.66
CA ASN A 408 -22.06 26.67 1.52
C ASN A 408 -22.90 25.44 1.95
N LEU A 409 -22.34 24.21 1.93
CA LEU A 409 -23.04 22.97 2.27
C LEU A 409 -22.83 22.58 3.75
N LYS A 410 -23.22 23.47 4.68
CA LYS A 410 -22.99 23.30 6.13
C LYS A 410 -23.59 22.03 6.76
N ASN A 411 -24.55 21.40 6.11
CA ASN A 411 -25.21 20.19 6.60
C ASN A 411 -24.49 18.90 6.18
N LYS A 412 -23.45 19.00 5.35
CA LYS A 412 -22.64 17.88 4.89
C LYS A 412 -21.23 17.95 5.48
N LYS A 413 -20.62 16.78 5.68
CA LYS A 413 -19.26 16.63 6.20
C LYS A 413 -18.34 16.10 5.11
N PHE A 414 -17.20 16.74 4.94
CA PHE A 414 -16.27 16.49 3.85
C PHE A 414 -14.90 16.05 4.37
N ALA A 415 -14.30 15.06 3.73
CA ALA A 415 -12.89 14.75 3.84
C ALA A 415 -12.16 15.21 2.57
N VAL A 416 -11.20 16.11 2.70
CA VAL A 416 -10.39 16.60 1.57
C VAL A 416 -9.00 16.00 1.68
N ILE A 417 -8.63 15.15 0.72
CA ILE A 417 -7.32 14.51 0.65
C ILE A 417 -6.50 15.22 -0.43
N ILE A 418 -5.34 15.78 -0.04
CA ILE A 418 -4.49 16.55 -0.94
C ILE A 418 -3.21 15.76 -1.20
N ASP A 419 -2.92 15.45 -2.47
CA ASP A 419 -1.70 14.80 -2.90
C ASP A 419 -0.68 15.83 -3.39
N GLU A 420 0.58 15.63 -2.98
CA GLU A 420 1.72 16.45 -3.40
C GLU A 420 1.53 17.97 -3.23
N ALA A 421 1.24 18.39 -2.01
CA ALA A 421 1.10 19.80 -1.65
C ALA A 421 2.32 20.69 -2.01
N HIS A 422 3.40 20.15 -2.58
CA HIS A 422 4.67 20.84 -2.82
C HIS A 422 5.07 21.00 -4.29
N SER A 423 4.20 20.73 -5.28
CA SER A 423 4.62 20.71 -6.68
C SER A 423 4.85 22.11 -7.27
N SER A 424 5.95 22.25 -8.03
CA SER A 424 6.48 23.51 -8.56
C SER A 424 6.04 23.84 -10.00
N THR A 425 5.00 23.18 -10.55
CA THR A 425 4.64 23.31 -11.98
C THR A 425 3.59 24.37 -12.30
N ALA A 426 3.27 25.24 -11.37
CA ALA A 426 2.26 26.29 -11.52
C ALA A 426 2.78 27.57 -12.23
N GLY A 427 3.61 27.45 -13.24
CA GLY A 427 4.41 28.55 -13.78
C GLY A 427 3.72 29.52 -14.72
N LYS A 428 2.61 29.28 -15.38
CA LYS A 428 2.00 30.26 -16.31
C LYS A 428 0.48 30.37 -16.23
N ASP A 429 -0.23 29.31 -15.92
CA ASP A 429 -1.70 29.35 -15.95
C ASP A 429 -2.31 29.89 -14.65
N MET A 430 -1.54 29.93 -13.57
CA MET A 430 -1.99 30.40 -12.25
C MET A 430 -1.81 31.90 -12.02
N ALA A 431 -0.97 32.57 -12.80
CA ALA A 431 -0.94 34.03 -12.82
C ALA A 431 -2.30 34.65 -13.23
N ALA A 432 -3.08 33.93 -14.02
CA ALA A 432 -4.42 34.34 -14.43
C ALA A 432 -5.45 34.25 -13.30
N VAL A 433 -5.31 33.25 -12.40
CA VAL A 433 -6.23 33.06 -11.25
C VAL A 433 -5.93 34.06 -10.15
N THR A 434 -4.65 34.34 -9.87
CA THR A 434 -4.22 35.33 -8.87
C THR A 434 -4.60 36.75 -9.26
N MET A 435 -4.61 37.09 -10.58
CA MET A 435 -5.06 38.40 -11.07
C MET A 435 -6.57 38.64 -10.91
N THR A 436 -7.37 37.59 -10.80
CA THR A 436 -8.83 37.71 -10.65
C THR A 436 -9.25 37.94 -9.20
N LEU A 437 -8.41 37.61 -8.22
CA LEU A 437 -8.72 37.65 -6.78
C LEU A 437 -8.19 38.87 -6.02
N GLY A 438 -7.60 39.84 -6.68
CA GLY A 438 -7.37 41.20 -6.19
C GLY A 438 -6.53 41.39 -4.93
N SER A 439 -5.40 42.09 -5.13
CA SER A 439 -4.59 42.86 -4.16
C SER A 439 -3.55 42.14 -3.32
N GLY A 440 -2.31 42.34 -3.72
CA GLY A 440 -1.08 42.13 -2.94
C GLY A 440 0.07 41.75 -3.84
N GLU A 441 1.05 42.64 -4.00
CA GLU A 441 2.29 42.38 -4.74
C GLU A 441 3.05 41.21 -4.10
N VAL A 442 2.79 40.01 -4.59
CA VAL A 442 3.67 38.86 -4.40
C VAL A 442 4.31 38.60 -5.77
N SER A 443 5.62 38.57 -5.80
CA SER A 443 6.37 38.28 -7.01
C SER A 443 5.96 36.93 -7.60
N ILE A 444 5.43 36.95 -8.80
CA ILE A 444 4.70 35.88 -9.52
C ILE A 444 5.56 34.64 -9.81
N ASP A 445 6.86 34.67 -9.54
CA ASP A 445 7.80 33.62 -9.96
C ASP A 445 8.06 32.49 -8.95
N GLU A 446 7.50 32.51 -7.73
CA GLU A 446 7.86 31.57 -6.66
C GLU A 446 6.68 30.88 -5.93
N SER A 447 5.42 31.13 -6.28
CA SER A 447 4.29 30.47 -5.60
C SER A 447 4.16 29.02 -6.03
N THR A 448 4.14 28.11 -5.04
CA THR A 448 3.93 26.66 -5.27
C THR A 448 2.47 26.29 -5.06
N THR A 449 2.08 25.12 -5.54
CA THR A 449 0.76 24.52 -5.30
C THR A 449 0.40 24.51 -3.79
N GLU A 450 1.40 24.26 -2.93
CA GLU A 450 1.25 24.28 -1.47
C GLU A 450 0.86 25.67 -0.96
N ASP A 451 1.47 26.72 -1.49
CA ASP A 451 1.18 28.11 -1.08
C ASP A 451 -0.27 28.48 -1.38
N LEU A 452 -0.81 28.05 -2.52
CA LEU A 452 -2.19 28.33 -2.89
C LEU A 452 -3.22 27.60 -2.01
N ILE A 453 -2.95 26.33 -1.69
CA ILE A 453 -3.80 25.56 -0.78
C ILE A 453 -3.80 26.21 0.59
N VAL A 454 -2.61 26.59 1.09
CA VAL A 454 -2.41 27.27 2.36
C VAL A 454 -3.15 28.61 2.39
N GLU A 455 -3.00 29.42 1.34
CA GLU A 455 -3.63 30.73 1.21
C GLU A 455 -5.17 30.62 1.16
N GLU A 456 -5.70 29.68 0.36
CA GLU A 456 -7.15 29.50 0.23
C GLU A 456 -7.78 28.99 1.51
N ILE A 457 -7.16 28.04 2.21
CA ILE A 457 -7.64 27.57 3.51
C ILE A 457 -7.51 28.66 4.59
N ALA A 458 -6.42 29.44 4.56
CA ALA A 458 -6.25 30.55 5.50
C ALA A 458 -7.31 31.65 5.31
N LYS A 459 -7.68 31.95 4.06
CA LYS A 459 -8.71 32.94 3.70
C LYS A 459 -10.09 32.56 4.20
N HIS A 460 -10.47 31.28 4.11
CA HIS A 460 -11.78 30.79 4.55
C HIS A 460 -11.83 30.40 6.04
N GLY A 461 -10.67 30.33 6.71
CA GLY A 461 -10.56 29.90 8.09
C GLY A 461 -10.84 28.39 8.28
N LYS A 462 -10.88 27.96 9.55
CA LYS A 462 -11.19 26.56 9.90
C LYS A 462 -12.68 26.29 9.67
N GLN A 463 -12.98 25.40 8.72
CA GLN A 463 -14.34 24.94 8.45
C GLN A 463 -14.68 23.79 9.40
N GLU A 464 -15.81 23.89 10.12
CA GLU A 464 -16.24 22.86 11.09
C GLU A 464 -16.75 21.57 10.44
N ASN A 465 -17.07 21.62 9.14
CA ASN A 465 -17.58 20.48 8.37
C ASN A 465 -16.53 19.85 7.45
N VAL A 466 -15.25 20.24 7.57
CA VAL A 466 -14.16 19.75 6.70
C VAL A 466 -13.00 19.24 7.52
N SER A 467 -12.54 18.03 7.18
CA SER A 467 -11.22 17.50 7.58
C SER A 467 -10.28 17.48 6.39
N VAL A 468 -9.05 17.95 6.57
CA VAL A 468 -8.02 17.96 5.52
C VAL A 468 -6.95 16.94 5.84
N PHE A 469 -6.63 16.10 4.85
CA PHE A 469 -5.58 15.08 4.90
C PHE A 469 -4.51 15.44 3.85
N ALA A 470 -3.47 16.14 4.28
CA ALA A 470 -2.41 16.64 3.41
C ALA A 470 -1.23 15.66 3.33
N PHE A 471 -1.00 15.07 2.16
CA PHE A 471 0.15 14.20 1.88
C PHE A 471 1.25 15.01 1.21
N THR A 472 2.46 14.99 1.77
CA THR A 472 3.62 15.67 1.20
C THR A 472 4.93 14.96 1.58
N ALA A 473 5.95 15.07 0.75
CA ALA A 473 7.29 14.56 1.08
C ALA A 473 8.09 15.57 1.92
N THR A 474 7.93 16.85 1.66
CA THR A 474 8.73 17.95 2.22
C THR A 474 7.85 19.13 2.62
N PRO A 475 7.15 19.05 3.78
CA PRO A 475 6.24 20.11 4.20
C PRO A 475 6.99 21.41 4.48
N LYS A 476 6.44 22.55 4.03
CA LYS A 476 6.91 23.87 4.42
C LYS A 476 6.51 24.20 5.86
N PRO A 477 7.19 25.17 6.53
CA PRO A 477 6.78 25.60 7.86
C PRO A 477 5.31 26.05 7.96
N THR A 478 4.79 26.70 6.92
CA THR A 478 3.38 27.11 6.80
C THR A 478 2.42 25.93 6.76
N THR A 479 2.76 24.86 6.04
CA THR A 479 1.99 23.61 5.97
C THR A 479 1.94 22.92 7.33
N ILE A 480 3.09 22.88 8.04
CA ILE A 480 3.17 22.33 9.40
C ILE A 480 2.30 23.16 10.35
N GLN A 481 2.27 24.49 10.21
CA GLN A 481 1.43 25.35 11.04
C GLN A 481 -0.06 25.11 10.82
N LEU A 482 -0.49 24.86 9.58
CA LEU A 482 -1.90 24.65 9.23
C LEU A 482 -2.41 23.25 9.55
N PHE A 483 -1.66 22.21 9.18
CA PHE A 483 -2.10 20.83 9.22
C PHE A 483 -1.42 19.99 10.29
N GLY A 484 -0.29 20.46 10.84
CA GLY A 484 0.45 19.75 11.87
C GLY A 484 -0.27 19.78 13.22
N ARG A 485 -0.03 18.77 14.04
CA ARG A 485 -0.53 18.66 15.41
C ARG A 485 0.52 19.04 16.44
N VAL A 486 0.06 19.57 17.56
CA VAL A 486 0.94 19.91 18.68
C VAL A 486 1.36 18.62 19.39
N ASN A 487 2.65 18.35 19.45
CA ASN A 487 3.23 17.22 20.16
C ASN A 487 3.33 17.51 21.69
N LYS A 488 3.79 16.50 22.44
CA LYS A 488 3.99 16.61 23.90
C LYS A 488 4.98 17.71 24.33
N LYS A 489 5.82 18.20 23.41
CA LYS A 489 6.81 19.27 23.63
C LYS A 489 6.28 20.66 23.24
N GLY A 490 5.02 20.76 22.84
CA GLY A 490 4.39 22.01 22.40
C GLY A 490 4.76 22.45 20.98
N GLN A 491 5.44 21.61 20.21
CA GLN A 491 5.82 21.88 18.83
C GLN A 491 4.81 21.26 17.86
N ARG A 492 4.56 21.92 16.72
CA ARG A 492 3.75 21.34 15.66
C ARG A 492 4.58 20.40 14.80
N GLU A 493 4.05 19.23 14.56
CA GLU A 493 4.67 18.20 13.71
C GLU A 493 3.64 17.46 12.85
N ALA A 494 4.12 16.68 11.88
CA ALA A 494 3.24 15.83 11.09
C ALA A 494 2.58 14.75 11.96
N PHE A 495 1.33 14.41 11.63
CA PHE A 495 0.58 13.35 12.30
C PHE A 495 1.24 11.98 12.12
N HIS A 496 1.81 11.75 10.94
CA HIS A 496 2.55 10.52 10.62
C HIS A 496 3.72 10.83 9.70
N ILE A 497 4.87 10.18 9.96
CA ILE A 497 6.10 10.40 9.20
C ILE A 497 6.65 9.06 8.69
N TYR A 498 6.89 8.99 7.38
CA TYR A 498 7.79 8.04 6.75
C TYR A 498 8.94 8.85 6.18
N SER A 499 10.09 8.83 6.87
CA SER A 499 11.18 9.77 6.66
C SER A 499 11.91 9.55 5.32
N MET A 500 12.60 10.58 4.85
CA MET A 500 13.49 10.48 3.69
C MET A 500 14.68 9.55 4.00
N LYS A 501 15.22 9.60 5.23
CA LYS A 501 16.29 8.72 5.68
C LYS A 501 15.85 7.26 5.59
N GLN A 502 14.68 6.92 6.14
CA GLN A 502 14.13 5.57 6.05
C GLN A 502 13.97 5.12 4.60
N ALA A 503 13.43 5.99 3.71
CA ALA A 503 13.26 5.67 2.30
C ALA A 503 14.58 5.44 1.55
N ILE A 504 15.64 6.14 1.92
CA ILE A 504 16.99 5.95 1.37
C ILE A 504 17.57 4.62 1.85
N GLU A 505 17.54 4.36 3.16
CA GLU A 505 18.07 3.13 3.75
C GLU A 505 17.31 1.87 3.28
N GLU A 506 16.01 1.99 3.01
CA GLU A 506 15.19 0.94 2.40
C GLU A 506 15.37 0.82 0.87
N GLY A 507 16.17 1.68 0.24
CA GLY A 507 16.50 1.63 -1.19
C GLY A 507 15.41 2.14 -2.15
N PHE A 508 14.40 2.89 -1.67
CA PHE A 508 13.37 3.49 -2.53
C PHE A 508 13.79 4.81 -3.16
N ILE A 509 14.77 5.48 -2.56
CA ILE A 509 15.35 6.72 -3.06
C ILE A 509 16.87 6.59 -3.06
N LEU A 510 17.52 7.12 -4.08
CA LEU A 510 18.97 7.21 -4.11
C LEU A 510 19.45 8.21 -3.06
N ASP A 511 20.51 7.86 -2.33
CA ASP A 511 21.19 8.82 -1.47
C ASP A 511 21.89 9.88 -2.32
N VAL A 512 21.29 11.06 -2.36
CA VAL A 512 21.78 12.18 -3.16
C VAL A 512 23.16 12.61 -2.71
N LEU A 513 23.44 12.52 -1.40
CA LEU A 513 24.75 12.94 -0.84
C LEU A 513 25.87 12.00 -1.26
N GLN A 514 25.60 10.71 -1.38
CA GLN A 514 26.58 9.72 -1.87
C GLN A 514 26.77 9.78 -3.40
N ASN A 515 25.75 10.22 -4.12
CA ASN A 515 25.76 10.28 -5.58
C ASN A 515 25.98 11.71 -6.12
N TYR A 516 26.32 12.67 -5.23
CA TYR A 516 26.54 14.06 -5.60
C TYR A 516 27.96 14.30 -6.05
N THR A 517 28.16 14.76 -7.28
CA THR A 517 29.44 15.28 -7.77
C THR A 517 29.33 16.79 -7.92
N THR A 518 30.13 17.55 -7.17
CA THR A 518 30.08 19.02 -7.26
C THR A 518 30.54 19.47 -8.63
N TYR A 519 29.96 20.57 -9.14
CA TYR A 519 30.35 21.19 -10.40
C TYR A 519 31.86 21.52 -10.42
N LYS A 520 32.41 21.89 -9.27
CA LYS A 520 33.84 22.16 -9.08
C LYS A 520 34.68 20.89 -9.25
N THR A 521 34.26 19.77 -8.68
CA THR A 521 34.95 18.46 -8.83
C THR A 521 34.88 17.98 -10.27
N TYR A 522 33.70 18.11 -10.90
CA TYR A 522 33.50 17.79 -12.32
C TYR A 522 34.38 18.63 -13.24
N TYR A 523 34.48 19.93 -12.99
CA TYR A 523 35.35 20.85 -13.74
C TYR A 523 36.84 20.52 -13.55
N GLN A 524 37.27 20.17 -12.34
CA GLN A 524 38.65 19.72 -12.03
C GLN A 524 38.97 18.41 -12.75
N ILE A 525 38.08 17.41 -12.72
CA ILE A 525 38.27 16.13 -13.43
C ILE A 525 38.37 16.39 -14.94
N ASN A 526 37.54 17.23 -15.51
CA ASN A 526 37.59 17.60 -16.94
C ASN A 526 38.89 18.32 -17.32
N LYS A 527 39.41 19.18 -16.43
CA LYS A 527 40.66 19.90 -16.64
C LYS A 527 41.87 18.97 -16.58
N GLU A 528 41.92 18.09 -15.58
CA GLU A 528 42.98 17.09 -15.43
C GLU A 528 43.03 16.11 -16.60
N VAL A 529 41.85 15.63 -17.06
CA VAL A 529 41.74 14.72 -18.23
C VAL A 529 42.14 15.44 -19.53
N ALA A 530 41.87 16.74 -19.66
CA ALA A 530 42.23 17.53 -20.84
C ALA A 530 43.74 17.85 -20.88
N GLU A 531 44.41 17.91 -19.73
CA GLU A 531 45.84 18.23 -19.57
C GLU A 531 46.73 17.00 -19.49
N ASP A 532 46.18 15.77 -19.41
CA ASP A 532 46.96 14.52 -19.38
C ASP A 532 47.40 14.10 -20.80
N PRO A 533 48.71 14.13 -21.10
CA PRO A 533 49.23 13.78 -22.44
C PRO A 533 49.08 12.30 -22.80
N LYS A 534 48.73 11.42 -21.84
CA LYS A 534 48.46 10.01 -22.05
C LYS A 534 47.00 9.71 -22.42
N CYS A 535 46.09 10.64 -22.24
CA CYS A 535 44.70 10.47 -22.61
C CYS A 535 44.46 10.78 -24.09
N LYS A 536 43.94 9.77 -24.86
CA LYS A 536 43.42 10.03 -26.20
C LYS A 536 42.14 10.89 -26.05
N THR A 537 42.33 12.21 -26.15
CA THR A 537 41.37 13.29 -25.86
C THR A 537 39.96 13.07 -26.44
N ASN A 538 39.83 12.43 -27.60
CA ASN A 538 38.54 12.20 -28.23
C ASN A 538 37.75 10.99 -27.66
N SER A 539 38.45 9.97 -27.13
CA SER A 539 37.79 8.82 -26.50
C SER A 539 37.33 9.17 -25.09
N ALA A 540 38.17 9.88 -24.31
CA ALA A 540 37.85 10.34 -22.96
C ALA A 540 36.69 11.38 -23.00
N LYS A 541 36.73 12.34 -23.96
CA LYS A 541 35.63 13.30 -24.15
C LYS A 541 34.31 12.61 -24.50
N ARG A 542 34.31 11.56 -25.34
CA ARG A 542 33.12 10.78 -25.68
C ARG A 542 32.60 9.98 -24.48
N GLN A 543 33.46 9.39 -23.66
CA GLN A 543 33.05 8.64 -22.46
C GLN A 543 32.48 9.59 -21.40
N ILE A 544 33.11 10.75 -21.18
CA ILE A 544 32.63 11.77 -20.26
C ILE A 544 31.32 12.38 -20.76
N ALA A 545 31.18 12.68 -22.05
CA ALA A 545 29.94 13.16 -22.64
C ALA A 545 28.79 12.14 -22.47
N ARG A 546 29.06 10.86 -22.71
CA ARG A 546 28.10 9.78 -22.48
C ARG A 546 27.71 9.63 -21.01
N PHE A 547 28.68 9.77 -20.10
CA PHE A 547 28.42 9.73 -18.65
C PHE A 547 27.60 10.93 -18.19
N VAL A 548 27.85 12.12 -18.74
CA VAL A 548 27.09 13.36 -18.47
C VAL A 548 25.69 13.27 -19.07
N GLU A 549 25.54 12.82 -20.30
CA GLU A 549 24.25 12.62 -20.96
C GLU A 549 23.36 11.62 -20.18
N LEU A 550 23.93 10.51 -19.68
CA LEU A 550 23.24 9.55 -18.83
C LEU A 550 22.88 10.15 -17.47
N HIS A 551 23.76 10.97 -16.87
CA HIS A 551 23.49 11.65 -15.61
C HIS A 551 22.54 12.84 -15.77
N GLU A 552 22.67 13.63 -16.82
CA GLU A 552 21.73 14.70 -17.14
C GLU A 552 20.34 14.18 -17.45
N THR A 553 20.20 13.06 -18.14
CA THR A 553 18.89 12.42 -18.38
C THR A 553 18.28 11.91 -17.07
N ASN A 554 19.06 11.34 -16.17
CA ASN A 554 18.61 10.90 -14.85
C ASN A 554 18.34 12.07 -13.88
N ILE A 555 19.10 13.15 -13.95
CA ILE A 555 18.97 14.37 -13.12
C ILE A 555 17.86 15.28 -13.67
N ALA A 556 17.69 15.39 -14.97
CA ALA A 556 16.57 16.15 -15.58
C ALA A 556 15.21 15.52 -15.28
N GLN A 557 15.16 14.20 -15.06
CA GLN A 557 13.96 13.51 -14.56
C GLN A 557 13.77 13.67 -13.04
N SER A 558 14.80 13.98 -12.27
CA SER A 558 14.71 14.32 -10.86
C SER A 558 14.89 15.83 -10.69
N ARG A 559 13.92 16.51 -10.08
CA ARG A 559 13.89 17.97 -9.81
C ARG A 559 15.14 18.55 -9.12
N LEU A 560 16.18 17.75 -8.93
CA LEU A 560 17.46 18.16 -8.34
C LEU A 560 18.21 19.16 -9.22
N PHE A 561 18.06 19.07 -10.54
CA PHE A 561 18.75 19.99 -11.47
C PHE A 561 18.30 21.45 -11.30
N GLN A 562 17.03 21.66 -10.97
CA GLN A 562 16.51 23.02 -10.72
C GLN A 562 17.00 23.64 -9.41
N LEU A 563 17.34 22.82 -8.40
CA LEU A 563 17.92 23.29 -7.14
C LEU A 563 19.41 23.62 -7.27
N ILE A 564 20.13 22.92 -8.14
CA ILE A 564 21.59 23.09 -8.35
C ILE A 564 21.89 24.29 -9.24
N THR A 565 21.00 24.64 -10.18
CA THR A 565 21.19 25.80 -11.07
C THR A 565 20.79 27.14 -10.44
N LYS A 566 20.14 27.15 -9.27
CA LYS A 566 19.75 28.36 -8.54
C LYS A 566 20.71 28.75 -7.39
N GLN A 567 21.78 27.99 -7.14
CA GLN A 567 22.92 28.37 -6.29
C GLN A 567 24.16 28.72 -7.16
#